data_37f97f1a63eec0cbb83797ee95f9b984
#
_entry.id   37f97f1a63eec0cbb83797ee95f9b984
#
_cell.length_a   1.000
_cell.length_b   1.000
_cell.length_c   1.000
_cell.angle_alpha   90.00
_cell.angle_beta   90.00
_cell.angle_gamma   90.00
#
_symmetry.space_group_name_H-M   'P 1'
#
loop_
_entity.id
_entity.type
_entity.pdbx_description
1 polymer ?
#
loop_
_entity_poly.entity_id
_entity_poly.type
_entity_poly.pdbx_seq_one_letter_code
_entity_poly.pdbx_strand_id
1 'polypeptide(L)'
;MMDTLSPLLGESPSPELVEHIEHTVMSYPGVLGVHDLMVHDYGPGHQFASLHIEFPAEADPLEAHDIIDNIERDFLKKDHLQVTIHYDPIVTSDAAVGILRSRLMEKARQMDPRLSIHDLRIVPGDSHTNVLFDLVFPGGATPAQGRAAGLRCAISSRSRTRDTAVW
;
A
#
# COMPACT_ATOMS: atom_id res chain seq x y z
N MET A 1 26.78 -5.89 -24.07
CA MET A 1 26.82 -4.43 -23.77
C MET A 1 25.53 -3.87 -23.17
N MET A 2 24.46 -4.67 -23.06
CA MET A 2 23.20 -4.29 -22.38
C MET A 2 23.21 -4.58 -20.88
N ASP A 3 24.01 -5.54 -20.40
CA ASP A 3 24.01 -5.96 -18.99
C ASP A 3 24.61 -4.96 -17.98
N THR A 4 25.32 -3.95 -18.46
CA THR A 4 25.95 -2.94 -17.58
C THR A 4 25.06 -1.74 -17.30
N LEU A 5 23.97 -1.56 -18.02
CA LEU A 5 23.05 -0.42 -17.84
C LEU A 5 21.79 -0.79 -17.05
N SER A 6 21.42 -2.07 -17.01
CA SER A 6 20.24 -2.54 -16.27
C SER A 6 20.26 -2.14 -14.79
N PRO A 7 21.35 -2.30 -14.03
CA PRO A 7 21.39 -1.86 -12.63
C PRO A 7 21.24 -0.34 -12.46
N LEU A 8 21.66 0.45 -13.47
CA LEU A 8 21.51 1.91 -13.43
C LEU A 8 20.09 2.39 -13.71
N LEU A 9 19.27 1.55 -14.34
CA LEU A 9 17.87 1.85 -14.66
C LEU A 9 16.89 1.31 -13.59
N GLY A 10 17.40 0.58 -12.59
CA GLY A 10 16.62 -0.13 -11.58
C GLY A 10 16.14 -1.47 -12.10
N GLU A 11 16.63 -2.55 -11.51
CA GLU A 11 16.11 -3.89 -11.74
C GLU A 11 14.92 -4.14 -10.81
N SER A 12 13.96 -4.96 -11.25
CA SER A 12 12.90 -5.42 -10.37
C SER A 12 13.52 -6.28 -9.27
N PRO A 13 13.12 -6.09 -8.00
CA PRO A 13 13.62 -6.91 -6.90
C PRO A 13 13.29 -8.39 -7.14
N SER A 14 14.11 -9.29 -6.56
CA SER A 14 13.79 -10.71 -6.60
C SER A 14 12.50 -10.97 -5.80
N PRO A 15 11.66 -11.94 -6.24
CA PRO A 15 10.46 -12.32 -5.47
C PRO A 15 10.78 -12.72 -4.03
N GLU A 16 11.92 -13.36 -3.81
CA GLU A 16 12.37 -13.80 -2.50
C GLU A 16 12.67 -12.63 -1.56
N LEU A 17 13.23 -11.52 -2.10
CA LEU A 17 13.48 -10.31 -1.31
C LEU A 17 12.16 -9.63 -0.93
N VAL A 18 11.21 -9.56 -1.84
CA VAL A 18 9.87 -9.01 -1.58
C VAL A 18 9.19 -9.80 -0.48
N GLU A 19 9.14 -11.13 -0.61
CA GLU A 19 8.52 -12.02 0.37
C GLU A 19 9.22 -11.92 1.75
N HIS A 20 10.54 -11.83 1.76
CA HIS A 20 11.33 -11.66 2.99
C HIS A 20 10.97 -10.35 3.71
N ILE A 21 10.88 -9.24 2.97
CA ILE A 21 10.52 -7.94 3.54
C ILE A 21 9.11 -7.99 4.13
N GLU A 22 8.13 -8.43 3.34
CA GLU A 22 6.74 -8.51 3.78
C GLU A 22 6.58 -9.41 5.01
N HIS A 23 7.16 -10.61 4.98
CA HIS A 23 7.09 -11.55 6.10
C HIS A 23 7.75 -10.99 7.37
N THR A 24 8.91 -10.33 7.21
CA THR A 24 9.64 -9.74 8.35
C THR A 24 8.81 -8.64 8.99
N VAL A 25 8.29 -7.71 8.21
CA VAL A 25 7.46 -6.59 8.70
C VAL A 25 6.18 -7.11 9.37
N MET A 26 5.48 -8.05 8.75
CA MET A 26 4.25 -8.65 9.30
C MET A 26 4.48 -9.46 10.58
N SER A 27 5.71 -9.81 10.91
CA SER A 27 6.04 -10.52 12.15
C SER A 27 6.05 -9.62 13.40
N TYR A 28 6.07 -8.31 13.23
CA TYR A 28 6.08 -7.36 14.35
C TYR A 28 4.68 -7.14 14.93
N PRO A 29 4.58 -6.98 16.25
CA PRO A 29 3.30 -6.82 16.91
C PRO A 29 2.62 -5.51 16.49
N GLY A 30 1.30 -5.57 16.32
CA GLY A 30 0.48 -4.38 15.99
C GLY A 30 0.44 -4.03 14.52
N VAL A 31 1.30 -4.60 13.67
CA VAL A 31 1.25 -4.43 12.22
C VAL A 31 0.03 -5.15 11.65
N LEU A 32 -0.84 -4.41 10.94
CA LEU A 32 -2.05 -4.93 10.30
C LEU A 32 -1.84 -5.29 8.84
N GLY A 33 -0.94 -4.57 8.15
CA GLY A 33 -0.69 -4.76 6.74
C GLY A 33 0.55 -4.02 6.27
N VAL A 34 1.00 -4.39 5.06
CA VAL A 34 2.11 -3.78 4.32
C VAL A 34 1.64 -3.53 2.90
N HIS A 35 1.97 -2.36 2.34
CA HIS A 35 1.67 -2.05 0.94
C HIS A 35 2.67 -1.05 0.36
N ASP A 36 2.55 -0.77 -0.94
CA ASP A 36 3.39 0.18 -1.69
C ASP A 36 4.91 -0.07 -1.52
N LEU A 37 5.31 -1.36 -1.44
CA LEU A 37 6.71 -1.72 -1.37
C LEU A 37 7.43 -1.35 -2.68
N MET A 38 8.42 -0.48 -2.56
CA MET A 38 9.36 -0.13 -3.63
C MET A 38 10.77 -0.53 -3.19
N VAL A 39 11.49 -1.24 -4.06
CA VAL A 39 12.88 -1.62 -3.83
C VAL A 39 13.74 -1.05 -4.96
N HIS A 40 14.82 -0.39 -4.58
CA HIS A 40 15.82 0.12 -5.49
C HIS A 40 17.13 -0.63 -5.24
N ASP A 41 17.63 -1.31 -6.26
CA ASP A 41 18.89 -2.05 -6.22
C ASP A 41 19.93 -1.37 -7.10
N TYR A 42 20.99 -0.86 -6.46
CA TYR A 42 22.15 -0.24 -7.11
C TYR A 42 23.39 -1.12 -7.01
N GLY A 43 23.22 -2.38 -6.69
CA GLY A 43 24.30 -3.36 -6.54
C GLY A 43 24.58 -3.74 -5.08
N PRO A 44 25.52 -4.66 -4.85
CA PRO A 44 25.78 -5.24 -3.53
C PRO A 44 26.06 -4.17 -2.45
N GLY A 45 25.29 -4.17 -1.39
CA GLY A 45 25.41 -3.23 -0.29
C GLY A 45 24.81 -1.83 -0.55
N HIS A 46 24.10 -1.64 -1.66
CA HIS A 46 23.45 -0.38 -2.03
C HIS A 46 21.99 -0.59 -2.41
N GLN A 47 21.26 -1.28 -1.55
CA GLN A 47 19.83 -1.51 -1.70
C GLN A 47 19.04 -0.61 -0.74
N PHE A 48 17.95 -0.05 -1.25
CA PHE A 48 17.03 0.80 -0.51
C PHE A 48 15.61 0.30 -0.74
N ALA A 49 14.81 0.29 0.31
CA ALA A 49 13.40 0.00 0.20
C ALA A 49 12.57 1.10 0.87
N SER A 50 11.39 1.35 0.33
CA SER A 50 10.36 2.12 0.99
C SER A 50 9.05 1.35 0.96
N LEU A 51 8.28 1.44 2.03
CA LEU A 51 6.99 0.76 2.15
C LEU A 51 6.08 1.50 3.12
N HIS A 52 4.81 1.16 3.08
CA HIS A 52 3.81 1.62 4.02
C HIS A 52 3.45 0.50 4.98
N ILE A 53 3.32 0.83 6.27
CA ILE A 53 2.87 -0.10 7.31
C ILE A 53 1.59 0.43 7.93
N GLU A 54 0.64 -0.47 8.07
CA GLU A 54 -0.67 -0.20 8.65
C GLU A 54 -0.72 -0.58 10.13
N PHE A 55 -1.17 0.36 10.94
CA PHE A 55 -1.50 0.14 12.35
C PHE A 55 -2.94 0.54 12.63
N PRO A 56 -3.58 0.04 13.71
CA PRO A 56 -4.86 0.57 14.15
C PRO A 56 -4.76 2.09 14.40
N ALA A 57 -5.76 2.86 13.94
CA ALA A 57 -5.79 4.30 14.17
C ALA A 57 -5.84 4.68 15.66
N GLU A 58 -6.26 3.74 16.50
CA GLU A 58 -6.33 3.86 17.96
C GLU A 58 -5.01 3.49 18.66
N ALA A 59 -4.00 2.99 17.93
CA ALA A 59 -2.69 2.67 18.49
C ALA A 59 -1.97 3.93 18.98
N ASP A 60 -1.16 3.79 20.04
CA ASP A 60 -0.31 4.88 20.49
C ASP A 60 0.74 5.21 19.41
N PRO A 61 0.79 6.46 18.90
CA PRO A 61 1.73 6.84 17.85
C PRO A 61 3.21 6.67 18.24
N LEU A 62 3.54 6.80 19.53
CA LEU A 62 4.91 6.63 20.01
C LEU A 62 5.30 5.16 20.05
N GLU A 63 4.37 4.27 20.42
CA GLU A 63 4.57 2.84 20.37
C GLU A 63 4.73 2.36 18.91
N ALA A 64 3.86 2.82 18.02
CA ALA A 64 3.97 2.51 16.58
C ALA A 64 5.30 2.99 16.00
N HIS A 65 5.74 4.21 16.37
CA HIS A 65 7.05 4.74 15.94
C HIS A 65 8.21 3.88 16.44
N ASP A 66 8.19 3.46 17.71
CA ASP A 66 9.26 2.59 18.24
C ASP A 66 9.35 1.25 17.51
N ILE A 67 8.20 0.66 17.18
CA ILE A 67 8.14 -0.56 16.39
C ILE A 67 8.74 -0.34 15.00
N ILE A 68 8.36 0.75 14.32
CA ILE A 68 8.89 1.11 12.99
C ILE A 68 10.41 1.29 13.03
N ASP A 69 10.93 2.06 13.99
CA ASP A 69 12.37 2.29 14.17
C ASP A 69 13.13 0.97 14.42
N ASN A 70 12.52 0.04 15.15
CA ASN A 70 13.10 -1.29 15.36
C ASN A 70 13.11 -2.12 14.07
N ILE A 71 12.07 -2.07 13.25
CA ILE A 71 12.03 -2.73 11.94
C ILE A 71 13.14 -2.19 11.03
N GLU A 72 13.24 -0.86 10.89
CA GLU A 72 14.26 -0.21 10.06
C GLU A 72 15.69 -0.57 10.51
N ARG A 73 15.93 -0.60 11.83
CA ARG A 73 17.21 -1.02 12.40
C ARG A 73 17.52 -2.49 12.15
N ASP A 74 16.53 -3.34 12.23
CA ASP A 74 16.70 -4.77 12.01
C ASP A 74 17.10 -5.08 10.58
N PHE A 75 16.44 -4.47 9.59
CA PHE A 75 16.83 -4.60 8.19
C PHE A 75 18.25 -4.07 7.94
N LEU A 76 18.58 -2.91 8.51
CA LEU A 76 19.93 -2.36 8.33
C LEU A 76 21.01 -3.28 8.92
N LYS A 77 20.77 -3.87 10.09
CA LYS A 77 21.75 -4.71 10.80
C LYS A 77 21.85 -6.12 10.23
N LYS A 78 20.73 -6.73 9.86
CA LYS A 78 20.67 -8.14 9.45
C LYS A 78 20.84 -8.33 7.96
N ASP A 79 20.24 -7.44 7.17
CA ASP A 79 20.14 -7.59 5.73
C ASP A 79 20.99 -6.55 4.97
N HIS A 80 21.59 -5.57 5.67
CA HIS A 80 22.27 -4.42 5.09
C HIS A 80 21.37 -3.63 4.13
N LEU A 81 20.04 -3.70 4.34
CA LEU A 81 19.01 -3.03 3.58
C LEU A 81 18.56 -1.78 4.32
N GLN A 82 18.70 -0.62 3.69
CA GLN A 82 18.14 0.62 4.23
C GLN A 82 16.65 0.68 3.87
N VAL A 83 15.78 0.63 4.88
CA VAL A 83 14.34 0.72 4.71
C VAL A 83 13.85 2.05 5.25
N THR A 84 12.88 2.66 4.56
CA THR A 84 12.12 3.82 5.05
C THR A 84 10.65 3.45 5.08
N ILE A 85 10.02 3.66 6.22
CA ILE A 85 8.66 3.19 6.47
C ILE A 85 7.72 4.37 6.66
N HIS A 86 6.65 4.41 5.89
CA HIS A 86 5.53 5.32 6.12
C HIS A 86 4.48 4.67 7.03
N TYR A 87 4.06 5.40 8.05
CA TYR A 87 3.04 4.96 9.00
C TYR A 87 1.65 5.33 8.52
N ASP A 88 0.77 4.35 8.36
CA ASP A 88 -0.63 4.54 7.99
C ASP A 88 -1.56 4.10 9.13
N PRO A 89 -2.19 5.04 9.85
CA PRO A 89 -3.23 4.71 10.86
C PRO A 89 -4.52 4.29 10.16
N ILE A 90 -4.90 3.01 10.26
CA ILE A 90 -6.09 2.45 9.62
C ILE A 90 -7.28 2.47 10.57
N VAL A 91 -8.41 3.00 10.09
CA VAL A 91 -9.69 2.89 10.81
C VAL A 91 -10.20 1.46 10.74
N THR A 92 -10.24 0.80 11.89
CA THR A 92 -10.71 -0.59 12.02
C THR A 92 -12.19 -0.71 12.35
N SER A 93 -12.90 0.41 12.61
CA SER A 93 -14.31 0.38 12.96
C SER A 93 -15.20 -0.05 11.79
N ASP A 94 -15.96 -1.14 11.97
CA ASP A 94 -16.82 -1.74 10.95
C ASP A 94 -17.89 -0.79 10.37
N ALA A 95 -18.38 0.17 11.17
CA ALA A 95 -19.45 1.07 10.75
C ALA A 95 -19.01 2.05 9.64
N ALA A 96 -17.86 2.73 9.81
CA ALA A 96 -17.34 3.69 8.83
C ALA A 96 -16.91 2.99 7.54
N VAL A 97 -16.20 1.86 7.69
CA VAL A 97 -15.75 1.02 6.57
C VAL A 97 -16.95 0.46 5.80
N GLY A 98 -18.00 -0.01 6.49
CA GLY A 98 -19.21 -0.58 5.88
C GLY A 98 -19.98 0.42 5.03
N ILE A 99 -20.15 1.67 5.50
CA ILE A 99 -20.83 2.73 4.74
C ILE A 99 -20.06 3.07 3.48
N LEU A 100 -18.74 3.24 3.59
CA LEU A 100 -17.89 3.58 2.44
C LEU A 100 -17.83 2.43 1.45
N ARG A 101 -17.69 1.19 1.92
CA ARG A 101 -17.72 -0.03 1.09
C ARG A 101 -18.99 -0.09 0.25
N SER A 102 -20.15 0.14 0.85
CA SER A 102 -21.44 0.10 0.14
C SER A 102 -21.51 1.13 -0.97
N ARG A 103 -21.04 2.36 -0.71
CA ARG A 103 -21.01 3.44 -1.70
C ARG A 103 -20.05 3.17 -2.86
N LEU A 104 -18.87 2.66 -2.56
CA LEU A 104 -17.87 2.32 -3.58
C LEU A 104 -18.32 1.13 -4.43
N MET A 105 -18.91 0.11 -3.80
CA MET A 105 -19.48 -1.03 -4.51
C MET A 105 -20.61 -0.62 -5.45
N GLU A 106 -21.50 0.27 -5.02
CA GLU A 106 -22.56 0.79 -5.88
C GLU A 106 -21.98 1.50 -7.12
N LYS A 107 -20.97 2.36 -6.91
CA LYS A 107 -20.28 3.05 -8.02
C LYS A 107 -19.55 2.08 -8.96
N ALA A 108 -18.84 1.11 -8.41
CA ALA A 108 -18.16 0.11 -9.22
C ALA A 108 -19.15 -0.68 -10.10
N ARG A 109 -20.31 -1.10 -9.54
CA ARG A 109 -21.35 -1.78 -10.28
C ARG A 109 -22.05 -0.94 -11.36
N GLN A 110 -22.12 0.38 -11.16
CA GLN A 110 -22.62 1.30 -12.18
C GLN A 110 -21.67 1.38 -13.39
N MET A 111 -20.38 1.14 -13.20
CA MET A 111 -19.39 1.09 -14.30
C MET A 111 -19.38 -0.28 -15.00
N ASP A 112 -19.34 -1.36 -14.24
CA ASP A 112 -19.50 -2.73 -14.71
C ASP A 112 -20.07 -3.59 -13.56
N PRO A 113 -21.23 -4.24 -13.76
CA PRO A 113 -21.88 -5.06 -12.72
C PRO A 113 -21.02 -6.21 -12.19
N ARG A 114 -19.96 -6.58 -12.92
CA ARG A 114 -19.04 -7.67 -12.56
C ARG A 114 -17.88 -7.21 -11.69
N LEU A 115 -17.70 -5.90 -11.50
CA LEU A 115 -16.64 -5.37 -10.62
C LEU A 115 -16.97 -5.68 -9.16
N SER A 116 -15.94 -6.01 -8.41
CA SER A 116 -16.01 -6.16 -6.96
C SER A 116 -14.86 -5.41 -6.28
N ILE A 117 -15.10 -4.99 -5.04
CA ILE A 117 -14.14 -4.28 -4.21
C ILE A 117 -13.78 -5.17 -3.02
N HIS A 118 -12.49 -5.36 -2.82
CA HIS A 118 -11.93 -6.11 -1.70
C HIS A 118 -10.97 -5.22 -0.92
N ASP A 119 -10.62 -5.65 0.27
CA ASP A 119 -9.57 -5.09 1.11
C ASP A 119 -9.63 -3.56 1.31
N LEU A 120 -10.84 -3.05 1.57
CA LEU A 120 -11.08 -1.63 1.77
C LEU A 120 -10.49 -1.17 3.11
N ARG A 121 -9.60 -0.18 3.03
CA ARG A 121 -8.91 0.44 4.16
C ARG A 121 -9.06 1.96 4.12
N ILE A 122 -9.12 2.60 5.27
CA ILE A 122 -9.28 4.05 5.40
C ILE A 122 -8.16 4.59 6.28
N VAL A 123 -7.35 5.46 5.72
CA VAL A 123 -6.31 6.22 6.44
C VAL A 123 -6.81 7.65 6.61
N PRO A 124 -7.30 8.03 7.80
CA PRO A 124 -7.81 9.37 8.05
C PRO A 124 -6.68 10.38 8.18
N GLY A 125 -6.92 11.61 7.73
CA GLY A 125 -6.04 12.76 7.95
C GLY A 125 -6.86 14.05 8.05
N ASP A 126 -6.30 15.08 8.66
CA ASP A 126 -6.98 16.36 8.87
C ASP A 126 -7.31 17.09 7.56
N SER A 127 -6.43 16.97 6.56
CA SER A 127 -6.58 17.65 5.27
C SER A 127 -7.22 16.78 4.20
N HIS A 128 -7.07 15.45 4.29
CA HIS A 128 -7.58 14.46 3.34
C HIS A 128 -7.68 13.09 4.01
N THR A 129 -8.44 12.22 3.39
CA THR A 129 -8.56 10.82 3.80
C THR A 129 -8.14 9.94 2.63
N ASN A 130 -7.17 9.06 2.84
CA ASN A 130 -6.80 8.07 1.85
C ASN A 130 -7.73 6.86 1.97
N VAL A 131 -8.15 6.34 0.83
CA VAL A 131 -8.98 5.15 0.74
C VAL A 131 -8.30 4.17 -0.18
N LEU A 132 -7.82 3.07 0.38
CA LEU A 132 -7.17 2.00 -0.35
C LEU A 132 -8.15 0.84 -0.53
N PHE A 133 -8.17 0.24 -1.70
CA PHE A 133 -8.99 -0.94 -1.97
C PHE A 133 -8.54 -1.66 -3.22
N ASP A 134 -8.79 -2.95 -3.26
CA ASP A 134 -8.58 -3.77 -4.44
C ASP A 134 -9.83 -3.77 -5.32
N LEU A 135 -9.66 -3.39 -6.58
CA LEU A 135 -10.71 -3.46 -7.59
C LEU A 135 -10.50 -4.71 -8.46
N VAL A 136 -11.37 -5.71 -8.24
CA VAL A 136 -11.28 -6.98 -8.97
C VAL A 136 -12.06 -6.88 -10.28
N PHE A 137 -11.35 -7.19 -11.38
CA PHE A 137 -11.89 -7.21 -12.74
C PHE A 137 -12.26 -8.63 -13.17
N PRO A 138 -13.29 -8.79 -13.99
CA PRO A 138 -13.55 -10.07 -14.63
C PRO A 138 -12.38 -10.47 -15.55
N GLY A 139 -12.14 -11.78 -15.67
CA GLY A 139 -11.06 -12.31 -16.50
C GLY A 139 -11.07 -11.74 -17.92
N GLY A 140 -9.89 -11.38 -18.42
CA GLY A 140 -9.70 -10.77 -19.75
C GLY A 140 -9.61 -9.24 -19.78
N ALA A 141 -9.74 -8.55 -18.64
CA ALA A 141 -9.49 -7.11 -18.58
C ALA A 141 -8.00 -6.80 -18.77
N THR A 142 -7.71 -5.78 -19.57
CA THR A 142 -6.33 -5.31 -19.76
C THR A 142 -5.89 -4.41 -18.59
N PRO A 143 -4.58 -4.31 -18.29
CA PRO A 143 -4.07 -3.39 -17.27
C PRO A 143 -4.48 -1.92 -17.50
N ALA A 144 -4.66 -1.52 -18.77
CA ALA A 144 -5.11 -0.18 -19.12
C ALA A 144 -6.58 0.06 -18.71
N GLN A 145 -7.46 -0.94 -18.88
CA GLN A 145 -8.85 -0.89 -18.43
C GLN A 145 -8.92 -0.85 -16.90
N GLY A 146 -8.07 -1.60 -16.21
CA GLY A 146 -7.94 -1.57 -14.77
C GLY A 146 -7.62 -0.18 -14.24
N ARG A 147 -6.56 0.45 -14.75
CA ARG A 147 -6.17 1.83 -14.38
C ARG A 147 -7.26 2.85 -14.68
N ALA A 148 -7.93 2.76 -15.83
CA ALA A 148 -8.99 3.70 -16.21
C ALA A 148 -10.22 3.61 -15.30
N ALA A 149 -10.59 2.41 -14.84
CA ALA A 149 -11.72 2.21 -13.95
C ALA A 149 -11.38 2.65 -12.52
N GLY A 150 -10.17 2.34 -12.02
CA GLY A 150 -9.68 2.82 -10.74
C GLY A 150 -9.69 4.35 -10.68
N LEU A 151 -9.15 5.04 -11.68
CA LEU A 151 -9.16 6.50 -11.79
C LEU A 151 -10.60 7.08 -11.78
N ARG A 152 -11.55 6.45 -12.48
CA ARG A 152 -12.95 6.85 -12.48
C ARG A 152 -13.62 6.68 -11.13
N CYS A 153 -13.33 5.58 -10.43
CA CYS A 153 -13.84 5.33 -9.10
C CYS A 153 -13.35 6.39 -8.11
N ALA A 154 -12.06 6.72 -8.14
CA ALA A 154 -11.45 7.76 -7.34
C ALA A 154 -12.01 9.17 -7.62
N ILE A 155 -12.13 9.58 -8.90
CA ILE A 155 -12.65 10.90 -9.28
C ILE A 155 -14.13 11.05 -8.92
N SER A 156 -14.93 10.00 -9.02
CA SER A 156 -16.36 10.07 -8.71
C SER A 156 -16.66 10.11 -7.21
N SER A 157 -15.70 9.74 -6.35
CA SER A 157 -15.83 9.85 -4.89
C SER A 157 -15.60 11.27 -4.35
N ARG A 158 -15.10 12.18 -5.18
CA ARG A 158 -14.79 13.59 -4.83
C ARG A 158 -16.00 14.50 -4.62
N SER A 159 -17.06 14.07 -3.98
CA SER A 159 -18.09 15.01 -3.52
C SER A 159 -17.97 15.28 -2.02
N ARG A 160 -17.24 16.37 -1.66
CA ARG A 160 -17.16 17.06 -0.37
C ARG A 160 -16.07 16.69 0.66
N THR A 161 -15.18 15.79 0.40
CA THR A 161 -13.91 15.70 1.12
C THR A 161 -12.79 15.67 0.08
N ARG A 162 -11.65 16.29 0.37
CA ARG A 162 -10.49 16.28 -0.55
C ARG A 162 -9.89 14.88 -0.47
N ASP A 163 -10.46 13.94 -1.22
CA ASP A 163 -9.99 12.57 -1.27
C ASP A 163 -8.93 12.46 -2.34
N THR A 164 -7.74 12.12 -1.95
CA THR A 164 -6.67 11.74 -2.89
C THR A 164 -6.62 10.22 -2.89
N ALA A 165 -7.01 9.59 -3.99
CA ALA A 165 -6.69 8.19 -4.20
C ALA A 165 -5.21 8.11 -4.56
N VAL A 166 -4.42 7.37 -3.79
CA VAL A 166 -3.03 7.03 -4.08
C VAL A 166 -3.01 5.62 -4.65
N TRP A 167 -2.24 5.42 -5.69
CA TRP A 167 -2.12 4.17 -6.48
C TRP A 167 -0.94 3.36 -5.99
#